data_81329aed4a4e082186a3995d4a3e1601
#
_entry.id   81329aed4a4e082186a3995d4a3e1601
#
_cell.length_a   1.000
_cell.length_b   1.000
_cell.length_c   1.000
_cell.angle_alpha   90.00
_cell.angle_beta   90.00
_cell.angle_gamma   90.00
#
_symmetry.space_group_name_H-M   'P 1'
#
loop_
_entity.id
_entity.type
_entity.pdbx_description
1 polymer ?
#
loop_
_entity_poly.entity_id
_entity_poly.type
_entity_poly.pdbx_seq_one_letter_code
_entity_poly.pdbx_strand_id
1 'polypeptide(L)'
;MRWLQVSSRSEERPDLKAYHVYVVNDARDPAVDTATRTLELITHMYSCLTHKEFNPDIPLVLIADDRTVDYFDHWNITSLYDEIVTDILDDYPRHRVSRRFWASPKIWAMSKLLTPFVIFDTDLVLQKPLVDFFDCDLLYLHRELSGPYPNIFDVEGPPSFVWDEEIRKSFSNCLPMNCALIGMFNEAFKSDYVTAYFNYVLDSTGELQYANRNSQRMTPENSAQIMIEQWFIAALVEYWRRIGGREITTKSYS
;
A
#
# COMPACT_ATOMS: atom_id res chain seq x y z
N MET A 1 49.25 -5.58 14.29
CA MET A 1 47.94 -5.05 13.91
C MET A 1 47.40 -5.91 12.77
N ARG A 2 46.45 -6.78 13.05
CA ARG A 2 45.74 -7.57 12.02
C ARG A 2 44.47 -6.82 11.63
N TRP A 3 44.39 -6.38 10.41
CA TRP A 3 43.17 -5.84 9.82
C TRP A 3 42.21 -7.01 9.59
N LEU A 4 41.10 -7.01 10.28
CA LEU A 4 39.98 -7.89 9.96
C LEU A 4 39.42 -7.44 8.61
N GLN A 5 39.62 -8.23 7.58
CA GLN A 5 38.85 -8.14 6.34
C GLN A 5 37.43 -8.51 6.68
N VAL A 6 36.55 -7.50 6.70
CA VAL A 6 35.13 -7.72 6.65
C VAL A 6 34.81 -8.21 5.25
N SER A 7 34.60 -9.50 5.14
CA SER A 7 34.09 -10.12 3.93
C SER A 7 32.71 -9.50 3.64
N SER A 8 32.64 -8.63 2.64
CA SER A 8 31.39 -8.21 2.03
C SER A 8 30.78 -9.43 1.36
N ARG A 9 29.89 -10.15 2.04
CA ARG A 9 28.95 -11.01 1.38
C ARG A 9 28.03 -10.12 0.55
N SER A 10 28.32 -9.98 -0.72
CA SER A 10 27.31 -9.67 -1.72
C SER A 10 26.44 -10.94 -1.85
N GLU A 11 25.53 -11.15 -0.90
CA GLU A 11 24.40 -12.03 -1.15
C GLU A 11 23.68 -11.39 -2.33
N GLU A 12 23.61 -12.09 -3.46
CA GLU A 12 22.76 -11.73 -4.59
C GLU A 12 21.34 -11.56 -4.01
N ARG A 13 20.95 -10.30 -3.82
CA ARG A 13 19.58 -9.99 -3.39
C ARG A 13 18.69 -10.35 -4.59
N PRO A 14 17.60 -11.10 -4.39
CA PRO A 14 16.64 -11.34 -5.45
C PRO A 14 16.26 -10.00 -6.07
N ASP A 15 15.98 -9.99 -7.38
CA ASP A 15 15.70 -8.79 -8.19
C ASP A 15 14.59 -7.93 -7.57
N LEU A 16 14.97 -7.09 -6.63
CA LEU A 16 14.04 -6.16 -5.98
C LEU A 16 13.56 -5.15 -6.99
N LYS A 17 12.27 -5.01 -7.13
CA LYS A 17 11.64 -3.96 -7.95
C LYS A 17 10.78 -3.06 -7.07
N ALA A 18 10.67 -1.81 -7.49
CA ALA A 18 9.72 -0.85 -6.95
C ALA A 18 8.55 -0.69 -7.92
N TYR A 19 7.34 -0.50 -7.39
CA TYR A 19 6.13 -0.50 -8.19
C TYR A 19 5.25 0.71 -7.90
N HIS A 20 4.70 1.28 -8.94
CA HIS A 20 3.46 2.05 -8.90
C HIS A 20 2.31 1.17 -9.40
N VAL A 21 1.19 1.20 -8.70
CA VAL A 21 -0.05 0.55 -9.17
C VAL A 21 -1.08 1.64 -9.39
N TYR A 22 -1.55 1.77 -10.63
CA TYR A 22 -2.52 2.81 -10.98
C TYR A 22 -3.59 2.28 -11.93
N VAL A 23 -4.84 2.66 -11.65
CA VAL A 23 -6.00 2.37 -12.50
C VAL A 23 -6.80 3.65 -12.68
N VAL A 24 -6.92 4.11 -13.90
CA VAL A 24 -7.77 5.27 -14.22
C VAL A 24 -9.22 4.95 -13.85
N ASN A 25 -9.78 5.76 -12.96
CA ASN A 25 -11.16 5.58 -12.53
C ASN A 25 -12.12 6.28 -13.49
N ASP A 26 -13.03 5.51 -14.10
CA ASP A 26 -14.10 6.03 -15.00
C ASP A 26 -15.06 7.00 -14.34
N ALA A 27 -15.19 6.91 -13.02
CA ALA A 27 -16.16 7.69 -12.28
C ALA A 27 -15.63 9.04 -11.79
N ARG A 28 -14.40 9.41 -12.13
CA ARG A 28 -13.97 10.79 -11.90
C ARG A 28 -14.80 11.69 -12.81
N ASP A 29 -15.63 12.49 -12.16
CA ASP A 29 -16.48 13.50 -12.77
C ASP A 29 -15.70 14.23 -13.86
N PRO A 30 -16.18 14.30 -15.12
CA PRO A 30 -15.55 15.14 -16.14
C PRO A 30 -15.42 16.59 -15.73
N ALA A 31 -16.15 17.04 -14.72
CA ALA A 31 -15.99 18.33 -14.06
C ALA A 31 -14.83 18.39 -13.04
N VAL A 32 -14.11 17.30 -12.76
CA VAL A 32 -12.85 17.40 -11.99
C VAL A 32 -11.92 18.28 -12.80
N ASP A 33 -11.72 19.45 -12.27
CA ASP A 33 -10.99 20.57 -12.83
C ASP A 33 -9.67 20.11 -13.47
N THR A 34 -9.39 20.64 -14.64
CA THR A 34 -8.13 20.45 -15.37
C THR A 34 -6.91 20.70 -14.47
N ALA A 35 -7.01 21.64 -13.53
CA ALA A 35 -5.96 21.95 -12.56
C ALA A 35 -5.66 20.76 -11.64
N THR A 36 -6.67 20.08 -11.11
CA THR A 36 -6.49 18.89 -10.23
C THR A 36 -5.83 17.76 -11.00
N ARG A 37 -6.24 17.50 -12.25
CA ARG A 37 -5.62 16.47 -13.09
C ARG A 37 -4.16 16.81 -13.41
N THR A 38 -3.89 18.08 -13.71
CA THR A 38 -2.52 18.53 -13.95
C THR A 38 -1.64 18.34 -12.72
N LEU A 39 -2.15 18.65 -11.55
CA LEU A 39 -1.41 18.44 -10.30
C LEU A 39 -1.15 16.96 -10.03
N GLU A 40 -2.12 16.09 -10.24
CA GLU A 40 -1.94 14.63 -10.12
C GLU A 40 -0.84 14.11 -11.06
N LEU A 41 -0.84 14.56 -12.33
CA LEU A 41 0.19 14.17 -13.28
C LEU A 41 1.58 14.69 -12.88
N ILE A 42 1.67 15.94 -12.41
CA ILE A 42 2.92 16.53 -11.95
C ILE A 42 3.47 15.77 -10.73
N THR A 43 2.63 15.47 -9.74
CA THR A 43 3.05 14.72 -8.55
C THR A 43 3.49 13.31 -8.92
N HIS A 44 2.79 12.65 -9.85
CA HIS A 44 3.15 11.35 -10.38
C HIS A 44 4.54 11.37 -11.07
N MET A 45 4.76 12.34 -11.96
CA MET A 45 6.08 12.51 -12.61
C MET A 45 7.18 12.75 -11.55
N TYR A 46 6.88 13.55 -10.54
CA TYR A 46 7.84 13.85 -9.47
C TYR A 46 8.16 12.62 -8.62
N SER A 47 7.16 11.77 -8.36
CA SER A 47 7.35 10.48 -7.70
C SER A 47 8.32 9.58 -8.49
N CYS A 48 8.12 9.45 -9.80
CA CYS A 48 9.03 8.68 -10.66
C CYS A 48 10.45 9.25 -10.67
N LEU A 49 10.59 10.58 -10.82
CA LEU A 49 11.89 11.23 -10.91
C LEU A 49 12.69 11.11 -9.60
N THR A 50 12.03 11.29 -8.44
CA THR A 50 12.71 11.12 -7.16
C THR A 50 13.05 9.67 -6.87
N HIS A 51 12.24 8.71 -7.34
CA HIS A 51 12.65 7.30 -7.28
C HIS A 51 13.95 7.08 -8.06
N LYS A 52 14.04 7.53 -9.29
CA LYS A 52 15.24 7.39 -10.13
C LYS A 52 16.46 8.11 -9.56
N GLU A 53 16.26 9.24 -8.88
CA GLU A 53 17.33 9.99 -8.22
C GLU A 53 17.91 9.22 -7.03
N PHE A 54 17.05 8.72 -6.15
CA PHE A 54 17.47 8.08 -4.90
C PHE A 54 17.71 6.57 -5.01
N ASN A 55 17.14 5.92 -6.03
CA ASN A 55 17.18 4.46 -6.20
C ASN A 55 17.51 4.05 -7.64
N PRO A 56 18.60 4.54 -8.26
CA PRO A 56 18.88 4.30 -9.67
C PRO A 56 19.08 2.83 -10.03
N ASP A 57 19.44 2.00 -9.05
CA ASP A 57 19.69 0.56 -9.23
C ASP A 57 18.45 -0.31 -8.97
N ILE A 58 17.30 0.29 -8.60
CA ILE A 58 16.04 -0.40 -8.36
C ILE A 58 15.08 -0.07 -9.49
N PRO A 59 14.73 -1.02 -10.38
CA PRO A 59 13.79 -0.77 -11.45
C PRO A 59 12.45 -0.26 -10.93
N LEU A 60 11.90 0.79 -11.55
CA LEU A 60 10.57 1.28 -11.30
C LEU A 60 9.60 0.70 -12.33
N VAL A 61 8.61 -0.05 -11.87
CA VAL A 61 7.63 -0.76 -12.70
C VAL A 61 6.25 -0.12 -12.54
N LEU A 62 5.57 0.13 -13.63
CA LEU A 62 4.16 0.50 -13.63
C LEU A 62 3.30 -0.76 -13.76
N ILE A 63 2.41 -1.02 -12.82
CA ILE A 63 1.31 -1.98 -12.94
C ILE A 63 0.03 -1.20 -13.21
N ALA A 64 -0.56 -1.41 -14.38
CA ALA A 64 -1.70 -0.64 -14.85
C ALA A 64 -2.57 -1.48 -15.79
N ASP A 65 -3.78 -1.02 -16.10
CA ASP A 65 -4.55 -1.54 -17.22
C ASP A 65 -4.21 -0.80 -18.52
N ASP A 66 -4.55 -1.36 -19.67
CA ASP A 66 -4.25 -0.78 -20.99
C ASP A 66 -4.76 0.66 -21.12
N ARG A 67 -5.93 0.94 -20.57
CA ARG A 67 -6.50 2.28 -20.58
C ARG A 67 -5.68 3.29 -19.79
N THR A 68 -5.10 2.86 -18.70
CA THR A 68 -4.19 3.69 -17.89
C THR A 68 -2.89 3.93 -18.65
N VAL A 69 -2.38 2.92 -19.33
CA VAL A 69 -1.18 3.04 -20.18
C VAL A 69 -1.43 4.05 -21.29
N ASP A 70 -2.54 3.94 -22.05
CA ASP A 70 -2.92 4.90 -23.08
C ASP A 70 -3.01 6.34 -22.54
N TYR A 71 -3.59 6.50 -21.36
CA TYR A 71 -3.69 7.80 -20.70
C TYR A 71 -2.31 8.37 -20.34
N PHE A 72 -1.41 7.56 -19.79
CA PHE A 72 -0.07 7.99 -19.41
C PHE A 72 0.84 8.21 -20.63
N ASP A 73 0.65 7.44 -21.70
CA ASP A 73 1.36 7.61 -22.95
C ASP A 73 1.06 8.97 -23.58
N HIS A 74 -0.19 9.40 -23.54
CA HIS A 74 -0.58 10.73 -24.01
C HIS A 74 0.21 11.87 -23.34
N TRP A 75 0.63 11.68 -22.09
CA TRP A 75 1.42 12.63 -21.31
C TRP A 75 2.90 12.29 -21.24
N ASN A 76 3.34 11.26 -21.97
CA ASN A 76 4.71 10.75 -21.95
C ASN A 76 5.21 10.32 -20.56
N ILE A 77 4.29 9.93 -19.67
CA ILE A 77 4.62 9.45 -18.32
C ILE A 77 5.16 8.03 -18.36
N THR A 78 4.70 7.20 -19.29
CA THR A 78 5.17 5.82 -19.49
C THR A 78 6.69 5.74 -19.68
N SER A 79 7.30 6.76 -20.31
CA SER A 79 8.76 6.84 -20.48
C SER A 79 9.56 7.00 -19.18
N LEU A 80 8.90 7.29 -18.08
CA LEU A 80 9.53 7.39 -16.74
C LEU A 80 9.69 6.04 -16.05
N TYR A 81 9.09 4.98 -16.58
CA TYR A 81 9.17 3.63 -16.03
C TYR A 81 10.19 2.79 -16.78
N ASP A 82 10.81 1.86 -16.07
CA ASP A 82 11.76 0.90 -16.64
C ASP A 82 11.00 -0.30 -17.25
N GLU A 83 9.80 -0.60 -16.72
CA GLU A 83 8.93 -1.67 -17.19
C GLU A 83 7.46 -1.30 -16.98
N ILE A 84 6.58 -1.78 -17.85
CA ILE A 84 5.12 -1.65 -17.74
C ILE A 84 4.52 -3.05 -17.79
N VAL A 85 3.67 -3.37 -16.82
CA VAL A 85 3.00 -4.66 -16.68
C VAL A 85 1.49 -4.45 -16.66
N THR A 86 0.78 -5.04 -17.61
CA THR A 86 -0.68 -4.84 -17.75
C THR A 86 -1.49 -6.06 -17.34
N ASP A 87 -0.95 -7.26 -17.43
CA ASP A 87 -1.63 -8.53 -17.23
C ASP A 87 -1.94 -8.86 -15.75
N ILE A 88 -1.21 -8.27 -14.81
CA ILE A 88 -1.45 -8.47 -13.36
C ILE A 88 -2.87 -8.07 -12.94
N LEU A 89 -3.47 -7.11 -13.63
CA LEU A 89 -4.80 -6.59 -13.32
C LEU A 89 -5.93 -7.19 -14.16
N ASP A 90 -5.65 -8.12 -15.09
CA ASP A 90 -6.63 -8.71 -15.99
C ASP A 90 -7.73 -9.46 -15.25
N ASP A 91 -7.36 -10.23 -14.24
CA ASP A 91 -8.28 -11.01 -13.41
C ASP A 91 -8.71 -10.29 -12.12
N TYR A 92 -8.39 -8.99 -11.99
CA TYR A 92 -8.84 -8.19 -10.86
C TYR A 92 -10.38 -8.07 -10.85
N PRO A 93 -11.04 -8.48 -9.76
CA PRO A 93 -12.51 -8.60 -9.72
C PRO A 93 -13.21 -7.25 -9.56
N ARG A 94 -13.01 -6.31 -10.49
CA ARG A 94 -13.54 -4.93 -10.46
C ARG A 94 -15.04 -4.85 -10.19
N HIS A 95 -15.82 -5.78 -10.75
CA HIS A 95 -17.28 -5.80 -10.62
C HIS A 95 -17.76 -6.26 -9.23
N ARG A 96 -16.88 -6.90 -8.44
CA ARG A 96 -17.19 -7.40 -7.09
C ARG A 96 -16.64 -6.48 -6.00
N VAL A 97 -15.70 -5.63 -6.32
CA VAL A 97 -15.05 -4.73 -5.36
C VAL A 97 -15.72 -3.36 -5.41
N SER A 98 -16.21 -2.90 -4.27
CA SER A 98 -16.80 -1.57 -4.18
C SER A 98 -15.74 -0.50 -4.46
N ARG A 99 -16.12 0.56 -5.18
CA ARG A 99 -15.25 1.71 -5.50
C ARG A 99 -14.68 2.43 -4.28
N ARG A 100 -15.30 2.28 -3.12
CA ARG A 100 -14.78 2.82 -1.85
C ARG A 100 -13.44 2.21 -1.43
N PHE A 101 -13.11 1.01 -1.95
CA PHE A 101 -11.85 0.35 -1.71
C PHE A 101 -10.85 0.66 -2.83
N TRP A 102 -10.49 1.94 -2.94
CA TRP A 102 -9.64 2.44 -4.04
C TRP A 102 -8.23 1.84 -4.06
N ALA A 103 -7.70 1.38 -2.93
CA ALA A 103 -6.40 0.71 -2.87
C ALA A 103 -6.46 -0.77 -3.26
N SER A 104 -7.66 -1.34 -3.54
CA SER A 104 -7.78 -2.77 -3.89
C SER A 104 -6.93 -3.19 -5.08
N PRO A 105 -6.76 -2.40 -6.15
CA PRO A 105 -5.82 -2.76 -7.23
C PRO A 105 -4.38 -2.92 -6.74
N LYS A 106 -3.94 -2.06 -5.81
CA LYS A 106 -2.61 -2.15 -5.17
C LYS A 106 -2.46 -3.46 -4.39
N ILE A 107 -3.45 -3.80 -3.57
CA ILE A 107 -3.43 -5.04 -2.79
C ILE A 107 -3.58 -6.28 -3.69
N TRP A 108 -4.34 -6.17 -4.79
CA TRP A 108 -4.41 -7.23 -5.80
C TRP A 108 -3.04 -7.46 -6.45
N ALA A 109 -2.35 -6.42 -6.85
CA ALA A 109 -1.00 -6.53 -7.39
C ALA A 109 -0.05 -7.21 -6.39
N MET A 110 -0.12 -6.86 -5.10
CA MET A 110 0.65 -7.55 -4.05
C MET A 110 0.41 -9.06 -4.03
N SER A 111 -0.82 -9.52 -4.33
CA SER A 111 -1.14 -10.96 -4.37
C SER A 111 -0.41 -11.71 -5.48
N LYS A 112 0.00 -11.03 -6.54
CA LYS A 112 0.65 -11.60 -7.72
C LYS A 112 2.17 -11.43 -7.71
N LEU A 113 2.68 -10.47 -6.94
CA LEU A 113 4.11 -10.20 -6.84
C LEU A 113 4.79 -11.17 -5.87
N LEU A 114 5.98 -11.62 -6.26
CA LEU A 114 6.87 -12.36 -5.36
C LEU A 114 7.63 -11.38 -4.46
N THR A 115 7.80 -11.72 -3.18
CA THR A 115 8.68 -10.97 -2.28
C THR A 115 10.14 -11.21 -2.61
N PRO A 116 11.03 -10.22 -2.46
CA PRO A 116 10.80 -8.87 -1.94
C PRO A 116 10.34 -7.87 -2.99
N PHE A 117 9.49 -6.94 -2.61
CA PHE A 117 9.11 -5.80 -3.45
C PHE A 117 8.76 -4.57 -2.60
N VAL A 118 8.75 -3.40 -3.22
CA VAL A 118 8.21 -2.16 -2.65
C VAL A 118 7.14 -1.61 -3.58
N ILE A 119 5.98 -1.24 -3.04
CA ILE A 119 4.94 -0.47 -3.74
C ILE A 119 4.81 0.88 -3.05
N PHE A 120 4.67 1.95 -3.81
CA PHE A 120 4.38 3.26 -3.26
C PHE A 120 3.35 4.00 -4.12
N ASP A 121 2.63 4.93 -3.49
CA ASP A 121 1.58 5.69 -4.15
C ASP A 121 2.20 6.66 -5.15
N THR A 122 1.50 6.91 -6.24
CA THR A 122 1.99 7.72 -7.37
C THR A 122 2.16 9.21 -7.03
N ASP A 123 1.69 9.63 -5.87
CA ASP A 123 1.85 10.97 -5.33
C ASP A 123 2.88 11.06 -4.18
N LEU A 124 3.58 9.95 -3.89
CA LEU A 124 4.64 9.93 -2.90
C LEU A 124 5.97 10.38 -3.51
N VAL A 125 6.55 11.41 -2.95
CA VAL A 125 7.88 11.92 -3.32
C VAL A 125 8.92 11.33 -2.36
N LEU A 126 9.82 10.50 -2.88
CA LEU A 126 10.91 9.92 -2.08
C LEU A 126 11.97 10.99 -1.78
N GLN A 127 12.56 10.92 -0.59
CA GLN A 127 13.54 11.91 -0.11
C GLN A 127 14.89 11.27 0.28
N LYS A 128 14.98 9.95 0.20
CA LYS A 128 16.18 9.18 0.57
C LYS A 128 16.14 7.77 -0.05
N PRO A 129 17.28 7.05 -0.09
CA PRO A 129 17.32 5.71 -0.66
C PRO A 129 16.46 4.71 0.11
N LEU A 130 15.79 3.83 -0.63
CA LEU A 130 15.01 2.73 -0.06
C LEU A 130 15.88 1.63 0.54
N VAL A 131 17.10 1.45 -0.01
CA VAL A 131 18.03 0.38 0.40
C VAL A 131 18.36 0.39 1.89
N ASP A 132 18.29 1.54 2.52
CA ASP A 132 18.57 1.70 3.96
C ASP A 132 17.50 1.03 4.86
N PHE A 133 16.41 0.54 4.27
CA PHE A 133 15.26 0.01 4.99
C PHE A 133 14.96 -1.47 4.72
N PHE A 134 15.77 -2.18 3.93
CA PHE A 134 15.46 -3.55 3.48
C PHE A 134 15.81 -4.67 4.46
N ASP A 135 16.31 -4.37 5.63
CA ASP A 135 16.61 -5.33 6.70
C ASP A 135 15.41 -5.51 7.65
N CYS A 136 14.23 -5.63 7.09
CA CYS A 136 12.98 -5.87 7.81
C CYS A 136 12.04 -6.80 7.01
N ASP A 137 10.98 -7.28 7.65
CA ASP A 137 9.93 -8.06 7.00
C ASP A 137 8.86 -7.19 6.35
N LEU A 138 8.63 -6.00 6.94
CA LEU A 138 7.65 -5.03 6.48
C LEU A 138 8.21 -3.60 6.58
N LEU A 139 8.24 -2.89 5.46
CA LEU A 139 8.49 -1.46 5.37
C LEU A 139 7.17 -0.72 5.19
N TYR A 140 7.01 0.42 5.88
CA TYR A 140 5.85 1.31 5.74
C TYR A 140 6.30 2.78 5.80
N LEU A 141 5.44 3.72 5.36
CA LEU A 141 5.84 5.12 5.29
C LEU A 141 6.08 5.70 6.69
N HIS A 142 5.06 5.76 7.53
CA HIS A 142 5.13 6.21 8.94
C HIS A 142 3.94 5.68 9.75
N ARG A 143 3.98 5.89 11.07
CA ARG A 143 2.81 5.71 11.95
C ARG A 143 1.96 6.97 11.94
N GLU A 144 0.65 6.81 11.83
CA GLU A 144 -0.29 7.92 11.96
C GLU A 144 -0.45 8.28 13.44
N LEU A 145 0.30 9.29 13.89
CA LEU A 145 0.31 9.70 15.31
C LEU A 145 -0.79 10.72 15.63
N SER A 146 -1.26 11.45 14.63
CA SER A 146 -2.31 12.46 14.78
C SER A 146 -3.06 12.64 13.46
N GLY A 147 -4.34 12.86 13.54
CA GLY A 147 -5.16 13.06 12.35
C GLY A 147 -6.63 12.76 12.62
N PRO A 148 -7.47 12.80 11.60
CA PRO A 148 -8.89 12.45 11.73
C PRO A 148 -9.14 10.97 12.07
N TYR A 149 -8.09 10.13 12.02
CA TYR A 149 -8.16 8.68 12.15
C TYR A 149 -8.28 8.13 13.58
N PRO A 150 -7.72 8.75 14.64
CA PRO A 150 -7.78 8.19 16.00
C PRO A 150 -9.20 7.91 16.49
N ASN A 151 -10.17 8.66 15.99
CA ASN A 151 -11.57 8.58 16.44
C ASN A 151 -12.42 7.58 15.65
N ILE A 152 -11.87 6.87 14.67
CA ILE A 152 -12.63 5.86 13.91
C ILE A 152 -13.13 4.75 14.83
N PHE A 153 -12.38 4.41 15.88
CA PHE A 153 -12.73 3.34 16.83
C PHE A 153 -13.43 3.81 18.09
N ASP A 154 -13.43 5.10 18.41
CA ASP A 154 -14.07 5.63 19.63
C ASP A 154 -15.59 5.43 19.63
N VAL A 155 -16.16 5.12 18.47
CA VAL A 155 -17.62 5.09 18.30
C VAL A 155 -18.19 3.68 18.24
N GLU A 156 -17.47 2.67 17.71
CA GLU A 156 -18.08 1.36 17.42
C GLU A 156 -17.18 0.13 17.74
N GLY A 157 -15.98 0.34 18.24
CA GLY A 157 -15.02 -0.74 18.48
C GLY A 157 -14.42 -1.30 17.16
N PRO A 158 -13.56 -2.33 17.26
CA PRO A 158 -12.97 -2.95 16.09
C PRO A 158 -14.05 -3.60 15.21
N PRO A 159 -13.90 -3.54 13.89
CA PRO A 159 -14.91 -4.00 12.95
C PRO A 159 -15.31 -5.46 13.19
N SER A 160 -16.59 -5.77 13.07
CA SER A 160 -17.13 -7.13 13.24
C SER A 160 -16.61 -8.14 12.18
N PHE A 161 -16.04 -7.63 11.09
CA PHE A 161 -15.49 -8.45 10.00
C PHE A 161 -14.10 -9.04 10.30
N VAL A 162 -13.42 -8.57 11.33
CA VAL A 162 -12.18 -9.21 11.76
C VAL A 162 -12.58 -10.51 12.44
N TRP A 163 -12.41 -11.60 11.71
CA TRP A 163 -12.85 -12.96 12.10
C TRP A 163 -12.05 -13.53 13.28
N ASP A 164 -10.84 -13.06 13.51
CA ASP A 164 -10.03 -13.48 14.64
C ASP A 164 -10.16 -12.46 15.78
N GLU A 165 -10.68 -12.92 16.92
CA GLU A 165 -10.88 -12.07 18.09
C GLU A 165 -9.57 -11.48 18.62
N GLU A 166 -8.46 -12.19 18.47
CA GLU A 166 -7.16 -11.71 18.91
C GLU A 166 -6.61 -10.61 18.00
N ILE A 167 -6.85 -10.69 16.67
CA ILE A 167 -6.58 -9.58 15.76
C ILE A 167 -7.45 -8.38 16.14
N ARG A 168 -8.75 -8.59 16.44
CA ARG A 168 -9.65 -7.53 16.87
C ARG A 168 -9.16 -6.81 18.12
N LYS A 169 -8.65 -7.54 19.11
CA LYS A 169 -8.03 -6.97 20.32
C LYS A 169 -6.80 -6.13 19.98
N SER A 170 -6.04 -6.51 18.95
CA SER A 170 -4.85 -5.79 18.50
C SER A 170 -5.16 -4.44 17.88
N PHE A 171 -6.33 -4.25 17.28
CA PHE A 171 -6.74 -2.96 16.72
C PHE A 171 -6.76 -1.82 17.74
N SER A 172 -7.22 -2.10 18.96
CA SER A 172 -7.33 -1.09 20.02
C SER A 172 -5.97 -0.63 20.55
N ASN A 173 -4.91 -1.37 20.25
CA ASN A 173 -3.57 -1.17 20.82
C ASN A 173 -2.52 -0.75 19.78
N CYS A 174 -2.91 -0.60 18.52
CA CYS A 174 -1.96 -0.22 17.47
C CYS A 174 -2.29 1.14 16.86
N LEU A 175 -1.26 1.83 16.39
CA LEU A 175 -1.40 3.01 15.54
C LEU A 175 -1.38 2.56 14.08
N PRO A 176 -2.23 3.13 13.20
CA PRO A 176 -2.25 2.76 11.80
C PRO A 176 -0.90 3.01 11.14
N MET A 177 -0.55 2.16 10.20
CA MET A 177 0.62 2.29 9.35
C MET A 177 0.21 2.95 8.04
N ASN A 178 0.79 4.08 7.71
CA ASN A 178 0.55 4.72 6.42
C ASN A 178 1.15 3.86 5.31
N CYS A 179 0.29 3.38 4.40
CA CYS A 179 0.62 2.46 3.31
C CYS A 179 0.87 3.17 1.97
N ALA A 180 1.07 4.51 1.96
CA ALA A 180 1.52 5.20 0.76
C ALA A 180 2.90 4.72 0.30
N LEU A 181 3.67 4.12 1.19
CA LEU A 181 4.83 3.28 0.89
C LEU A 181 4.72 2.00 1.68
N ILE A 182 4.82 0.87 1.01
CA ILE A 182 4.79 -0.47 1.61
C ILE A 182 5.80 -1.38 0.92
N GLY A 183 6.72 -1.95 1.70
CA GLY A 183 7.65 -2.98 1.25
C GLY A 183 7.34 -4.30 1.92
N MET A 184 7.19 -5.36 1.13
CA MET A 184 6.93 -6.72 1.61
C MET A 184 8.15 -7.59 1.37
N PHE A 185 8.76 -8.05 2.45
CA PHE A 185 9.96 -8.89 2.43
C PHE A 185 9.71 -10.28 3.02
N ASN A 186 8.54 -10.49 3.63
CA ASN A 186 8.11 -11.76 4.22
C ASN A 186 6.86 -12.27 3.48
N GLU A 187 7.00 -13.38 2.75
CA GLU A 187 5.95 -13.94 1.91
C GLU A 187 4.74 -14.42 2.72
N ALA A 188 4.98 -15.04 3.89
CA ALA A 188 3.88 -15.53 4.72
C ALA A 188 3.05 -14.38 5.31
N PHE A 189 3.71 -13.30 5.74
CA PHE A 189 3.01 -12.10 6.22
C PHE A 189 2.20 -11.43 5.10
N LYS A 190 2.80 -11.29 3.90
CA LYS A 190 2.10 -10.77 2.72
C LYS A 190 0.85 -11.59 2.40
N SER A 191 0.98 -12.93 2.39
CA SER A 191 -0.13 -13.84 2.11
C SER A 191 -1.27 -13.69 3.11
N ASP A 192 -0.96 -13.62 4.40
CA ASP A 192 -1.96 -13.42 5.46
C ASP A 192 -2.67 -12.07 5.29
N TYR A 193 -1.92 -10.99 5.02
CA TYR A 193 -2.48 -9.65 4.82
C TYR A 193 -3.41 -9.59 3.60
N VAL A 194 -2.96 -10.06 2.45
CA VAL A 194 -3.72 -10.04 1.19
C VAL A 194 -4.98 -10.89 1.28
N THR A 195 -4.86 -12.10 1.85
CA THR A 195 -6.01 -13.01 2.03
C THR A 195 -7.06 -12.36 2.91
N ALA A 196 -6.64 -11.79 3.99
CA ALA A 196 -7.51 -11.10 4.91
C ALA A 196 -8.24 -9.91 4.29
N TYR A 197 -7.51 -9.09 3.56
CA TYR A 197 -8.05 -7.94 2.85
C TYR A 197 -9.16 -8.35 1.88
N PHE A 198 -8.90 -9.34 1.01
CA PHE A 198 -9.87 -9.75 0.01
C PHE A 198 -11.05 -10.54 0.57
N ASN A 199 -10.86 -11.35 1.61
CA ASN A 199 -11.98 -11.97 2.32
C ASN A 199 -12.95 -10.87 2.79
N TYR A 200 -12.43 -9.80 3.38
CA TYR A 200 -13.28 -8.70 3.79
C TYR A 200 -13.94 -7.96 2.63
N VAL A 201 -13.16 -7.55 1.63
CA VAL A 201 -13.63 -6.69 0.54
C VAL A 201 -14.64 -7.43 -0.36
N LEU A 202 -14.47 -8.75 -0.56
CA LEU A 202 -15.33 -9.56 -1.42
C LEU A 202 -16.57 -10.10 -0.69
N ASP A 203 -16.47 -10.38 0.62
CA ASP A 203 -17.57 -10.88 1.43
C ASP A 203 -18.48 -9.76 1.94
N SER A 204 -17.98 -8.52 1.95
CA SER A 204 -18.77 -7.39 2.40
C SER A 204 -19.88 -7.09 1.39
N THR A 205 -21.09 -7.54 1.69
CA THR A 205 -22.32 -7.29 0.92
C THR A 205 -22.77 -5.82 0.93
N GLY A 206 -21.85 -4.88 1.04
CA GLY A 206 -22.12 -3.45 0.91
C GLY A 206 -22.55 -2.72 2.19
N GLU A 207 -22.88 -3.43 3.24
CA GLU A 207 -23.35 -2.83 4.48
C GLU A 207 -22.27 -2.75 5.57
N LEU A 208 -21.20 -2.00 5.28
CA LEU A 208 -20.50 -1.38 6.39
C LEU A 208 -21.35 -0.22 6.87
N GLN A 209 -22.16 -0.51 7.88
CA GLN A 209 -22.86 0.52 8.65
C GLN A 209 -21.85 1.30 9.53
N TYR A 210 -20.83 1.82 8.91
CA TYR A 210 -19.98 2.85 9.55
C TYR A 210 -20.60 4.22 9.30
N ALA A 211 -21.79 4.37 9.83
CA ALA A 211 -22.38 5.68 10.01
C ALA A 211 -21.75 6.33 11.24
N ASN A 212 -20.51 6.78 11.14
CA ASN A 212 -20.04 7.77 12.10
C ASN A 212 -20.72 9.10 11.80
N ARG A 213 -21.92 9.28 12.37
CA ARG A 213 -22.77 10.47 12.18
C ARG A 213 -22.12 11.76 12.71
N ASN A 214 -21.00 11.68 13.40
CA ASN A 214 -20.40 12.81 14.10
C ASN A 214 -19.06 13.29 13.54
N SER A 215 -18.41 12.59 12.60
CA SER A 215 -17.18 13.11 12.01
C SER A 215 -17.48 13.93 10.76
N GLN A 216 -17.46 15.23 10.89
CA GLN A 216 -17.64 16.19 9.79
C GLN A 216 -16.48 16.17 8.76
N ARG A 217 -15.45 15.31 8.92
CA ARG A 217 -14.22 15.34 8.13
C ARG A 217 -13.92 14.08 7.33
N MET A 218 -14.61 12.97 7.59
CA MET A 218 -14.40 11.73 6.82
C MET A 218 -15.74 11.18 6.38
N THR A 219 -15.84 10.83 5.09
CA THR A 219 -16.99 10.07 4.61
C THR A 219 -16.87 8.62 5.11
N PRO A 220 -17.99 7.92 5.37
CA PRO A 220 -17.97 6.50 5.75
C PRO A 220 -17.20 5.63 4.75
N GLU A 221 -17.17 6.04 3.50
CA GLU A 221 -16.47 5.36 2.41
C GLU A 221 -14.95 5.40 2.57
N ASN A 222 -14.39 6.56 2.95
CA ASN A 222 -12.94 6.69 3.16
C ASN A 222 -12.49 5.96 4.44
N SER A 223 -13.34 5.94 5.46
CA SER A 223 -13.02 5.27 6.73
C SER A 223 -12.81 3.76 6.55
N ALA A 224 -13.63 3.10 5.73
CA ALA A 224 -13.53 1.67 5.49
C ALA A 224 -12.21 1.28 4.82
N GLN A 225 -11.78 2.05 3.81
CA GLN A 225 -10.52 1.79 3.12
C GLN A 225 -9.32 1.94 4.07
N ILE A 226 -9.25 3.05 4.79
CA ILE A 226 -8.13 3.32 5.71
C ILE A 226 -8.06 2.25 6.78
N MET A 227 -9.20 1.82 7.29
CA MET A 227 -9.26 0.80 8.31
C MET A 227 -8.73 -0.54 7.82
N ILE A 228 -9.19 -1.01 6.66
CA ILE A 228 -8.75 -2.32 6.15
C ILE A 228 -7.33 -2.29 5.58
N GLU A 229 -6.85 -1.17 5.12
CA GLU A 229 -5.49 -1.04 4.60
C GLU A 229 -4.50 -0.76 5.73
N GLN A 230 -4.66 0.35 6.45
CA GLN A 230 -3.65 0.90 7.34
C GLN A 230 -3.73 0.36 8.78
N TRP A 231 -4.94 0.22 9.31
CA TRP A 231 -5.13 -0.31 10.67
C TRP A 231 -4.99 -1.82 10.69
N PHE A 232 -5.53 -2.50 9.69
CA PHE A 232 -5.49 -3.95 9.66
C PHE A 232 -4.06 -4.47 9.57
N ILE A 233 -3.21 -3.88 8.71
CA ILE A 233 -1.80 -4.31 8.63
C ILE A 233 -1.07 -4.09 9.95
N ALA A 234 -1.36 -2.98 10.65
CA ALA A 234 -0.78 -2.71 11.96
C ALA A 234 -1.25 -3.72 13.01
N ALA A 235 -2.53 -4.07 13.01
CA ALA A 235 -3.09 -5.09 13.91
C ALA A 235 -2.54 -6.48 13.62
N LEU A 236 -2.34 -6.82 12.34
CA LEU A 236 -1.76 -8.10 11.93
C LEU A 236 -0.29 -8.22 12.39
N VAL A 237 0.49 -7.13 12.35
CA VAL A 237 1.85 -7.10 12.92
C VAL A 237 1.83 -7.39 14.42
N GLU A 238 0.91 -6.76 15.17
CA GLU A 238 0.78 -7.02 16.59
C GLU A 238 0.30 -8.43 16.91
N TYR A 239 -0.61 -8.98 16.12
CA TYR A 239 -1.07 -10.36 16.22
C TYR A 239 0.10 -11.35 16.01
N TRP A 240 0.89 -11.17 14.97
CA TRP A 240 2.04 -12.02 14.69
C TRP A 240 3.04 -12.04 15.84
N ARG A 241 3.34 -10.87 16.42
CA ARG A 241 4.28 -10.74 17.54
C ARG A 241 3.80 -11.42 18.82
N ARG A 242 2.51 -11.26 19.13
CA ARG A 242 1.96 -11.68 20.44
C ARG A 242 1.46 -13.12 20.45
N ILE A 243 0.81 -13.54 19.40
CA ILE A 243 0.01 -14.77 19.38
C ILE A 243 0.57 -15.79 18.42
N GLY A 244 0.99 -15.33 17.24
CA GLY A 244 1.56 -16.20 16.21
C GLY A 244 2.90 -16.80 16.56
N GLY A 245 3.55 -16.34 17.65
CA GLY A 245 4.90 -16.77 18.03
C GLY A 245 5.92 -16.56 16.90
N ARG A 246 5.62 -15.65 15.99
CA ARG A 246 6.42 -15.34 14.80
C ARG A 246 7.07 -13.97 15.01
N GLU A 247 8.37 -13.93 14.88
CA GLU A 247 9.06 -12.64 14.83
C GLU A 247 8.72 -11.96 13.50
N ILE A 248 8.32 -10.71 13.58
CA ILE A 248 8.17 -9.82 12.43
C ILE A 248 8.87 -8.50 12.72
N THR A 249 9.82 -8.17 11.89
CA THR A 249 10.56 -6.91 11.96
C THR A 249 9.89 -5.86 11.06
N THR A 250 9.79 -4.65 11.57
CA THR A 250 9.16 -3.56 10.82
C THR A 250 10.03 -2.31 10.84
N LYS A 251 10.06 -1.58 9.72
CA LYS A 251 10.74 -0.28 9.62
C LYS A 251 9.82 0.79 9.07
N SER A 252 10.03 2.03 9.54
CA SER A 252 9.41 3.23 8.97
C SER A 252 10.39 3.89 8.02
N TYR A 253 9.90 4.37 6.87
CA TYR A 253 10.67 5.15 5.91
C TYR A 253 10.90 6.60 6.39
N SER A 254 10.01 7.15 7.22
CA SER A 254 10.12 8.52 7.76
C SER A 254 11.13 8.63 8.88
#